data_303a143b14fd0f12cc4f2684f1055bf1
#
_entry.id   303a143b14fd0f12cc4f2684f1055bf1
#
_cell.length_a   1.000
_cell.length_b   1.000
_cell.length_c   1.000
_cell.angle_alpha   90.00
_cell.angle_beta   90.00
_cell.angle_gamma   90.00
#
_symmetry.space_group_name_H-M   'P 1'
#
loop_
_entity.id
_entity.type
_entity.pdbx_description
1 polymer ?
#
loop_
_entity_poly.entity_id
_entity_poly.type
_entity_poly.pdbx_seq_one_letter_code
_entity_poly.pdbx_strand_id
1 'polypeptide(L)'
;MATREKRYVIIGNGVAGTTAAETLRKNDSNCSIHLLTNEPYPLYNRVSLPRFLQGVIQEQKVMIRDFAWHEQRNIQLVTEKLVTSIDTDERVVMTDQGQRYPYDALLVATGGWANPLRVPGAAGTQHIYNFVTLDDAKTIIARMLESRTALAFGGSFISYELCDGFAMRKLDTVWLMRGPYWLRNSLDSDGGEVVDNIAKKFGVEVIHGDEIEAVIPKNGVPSYVKTKKGREIQADMIGVGLGISLNTKILNGTPIEVHKGIVVNEYLETNVAGVYAAGDIAEFFDRTVNRHQTMGTWDNAMAHGKIAGINMAGGHEPYVDVPTYTSPLFDVNIAVIGSAESNNPELQTIARREPGEKGNENYRRLFFRDNKLVGVLMIGSPKGRKKLVDLVKNQQVFATPAEREAILTLR
;
A
#
# COMPACT_ATOMS: atom_id res chain seq x y z
N MET A 1 39.03 -19.42 14.01
CA MET A 1 37.96 -20.33 13.56
C MET A 1 37.20 -19.59 12.43
N ALA A 2 37.08 -20.17 11.25
CA ALA A 2 36.25 -19.60 10.21
C ALA A 2 34.81 -19.49 10.73
N THR A 3 34.24 -18.30 10.77
CA THR A 3 32.85 -18.08 11.12
C THR A 3 32.00 -18.81 10.10
N ARG A 4 31.11 -19.69 10.56
CA ARG A 4 30.14 -20.38 9.67
C ARG A 4 29.36 -19.33 8.87
N GLU A 5 29.24 -19.57 7.57
CA GLU A 5 28.40 -18.73 6.67
C GLU A 5 26.96 -18.70 7.20
N LYS A 6 26.43 -17.51 7.46
CA LYS A 6 25.04 -17.31 7.88
C LYS A 6 24.10 -17.43 6.67
N ARG A 7 22.94 -18.03 6.89
CA ARG A 7 21.87 -18.22 5.90
C ARG A 7 20.72 -17.29 6.22
N TYR A 8 20.45 -16.40 5.33
CA TYR A 8 19.31 -15.49 5.42
C TYR A 8 18.24 -15.89 4.42
N VAL A 9 16.99 -16.03 4.89
CA VAL A 9 15.83 -16.27 4.05
C VAL A 9 14.90 -15.08 4.18
N ILE A 10 14.44 -14.57 3.03
CA ILE A 10 13.50 -13.45 2.92
C ILE A 10 12.31 -13.92 2.10
N ILE A 11 11.10 -13.79 2.65
CA ILE A 11 9.86 -14.15 1.97
C ILE A 11 9.18 -12.88 1.47
N GLY A 12 9.17 -12.68 0.15
CA GLY A 12 8.60 -11.52 -0.52
C GLY A 12 9.65 -10.60 -1.15
N ASN A 13 9.60 -10.45 -2.48
CA ASN A 13 10.49 -9.61 -3.29
C ASN A 13 9.89 -8.21 -3.54
N GLY A 14 9.06 -7.70 -2.64
CA GLY A 14 8.65 -6.30 -2.62
C GLY A 14 9.78 -5.37 -2.19
N VAL A 15 9.50 -4.06 -2.08
CA VAL A 15 10.52 -3.08 -1.68
C VAL A 15 11.13 -3.39 -0.31
N ALA A 16 10.36 -3.92 0.64
CA ALA A 16 10.88 -4.29 1.96
C ALA A 16 11.91 -5.43 1.86
N GLY A 17 11.55 -6.53 1.23
CA GLY A 17 12.43 -7.71 1.12
C GLY A 17 13.68 -7.43 0.29
N THR A 18 13.55 -6.75 -0.86
CA THR A 18 14.71 -6.39 -1.71
C THR A 18 15.65 -5.42 -1.00
N THR A 19 15.11 -4.41 -0.28
CA THR A 19 15.92 -3.48 0.51
C THR A 19 16.64 -4.20 1.65
N ALA A 20 15.97 -5.14 2.31
CA ALA A 20 16.59 -5.96 3.35
C ALA A 20 17.72 -6.82 2.79
N ALA A 21 17.51 -7.49 1.64
CA ALA A 21 18.54 -8.30 0.98
C ALA A 21 19.78 -7.47 0.61
N GLU A 22 19.57 -6.28 0.03
CA GLU A 22 20.66 -5.35 -0.29
C GLU A 22 21.40 -4.89 0.97
N THR A 23 20.65 -4.59 2.04
CA THR A 23 21.21 -4.12 3.31
C THR A 23 21.99 -5.24 4.02
N LEU A 24 21.46 -6.46 4.04
CA LEU A 24 22.15 -7.64 4.54
C LEU A 24 23.50 -7.83 3.85
N ARG A 25 23.53 -7.82 2.51
CA ARG A 25 24.75 -7.98 1.73
C ARG A 25 25.80 -6.91 2.03
N LYS A 26 25.36 -5.68 2.31
CA LYS A 26 26.26 -4.58 2.70
C LYS A 26 26.87 -4.76 4.09
N ASN A 27 26.11 -5.36 5.03
CA ASN A 27 26.54 -5.52 6.43
C ASN A 27 27.17 -6.91 6.70
N ASP A 28 26.89 -7.92 5.89
CA ASP A 28 27.47 -9.25 5.96
C ASP A 28 27.84 -9.73 4.54
N SER A 29 29.11 -9.55 4.19
CA SER A 29 29.62 -9.93 2.86
C SER A 29 29.75 -11.44 2.67
N ASN A 30 29.83 -12.21 3.77
CA ASN A 30 30.08 -13.68 3.75
C ASN A 30 28.85 -14.44 4.24
N CYS A 31 27.69 -14.20 3.60
CA CYS A 31 26.44 -14.88 3.91
C CYS A 31 25.75 -15.40 2.63
N SER A 32 24.87 -16.37 2.76
CA SER A 32 23.92 -16.73 1.73
C SER A 32 22.59 -16.00 1.94
N ILE A 33 21.99 -15.49 0.87
CA ILE A 33 20.71 -14.78 0.90
C ILE A 33 19.78 -15.42 -0.13
N HIS A 34 18.68 -16.03 0.33
CA HIS A 34 17.58 -16.47 -0.52
C HIS A 34 16.41 -15.50 -0.40
N LEU A 35 16.04 -14.90 -1.52
CA LEU A 35 14.89 -13.99 -1.64
C LEU A 35 13.80 -14.70 -2.43
N LEU A 36 12.73 -15.14 -1.75
CA LEU A 36 11.68 -15.99 -2.31
C LEU A 36 10.49 -15.12 -2.73
N THR A 37 9.94 -15.39 -3.92
CA THR A 37 8.72 -14.72 -4.40
C THR A 37 7.88 -15.65 -5.26
N ASN A 38 6.56 -15.50 -5.18
CA ASN A 38 5.62 -16.19 -6.06
C ASN A 38 5.43 -15.51 -7.42
N GLU A 39 5.93 -14.28 -7.57
CA GLU A 39 5.90 -13.55 -8.84
C GLU A 39 7.12 -13.90 -9.71
N PRO A 40 7.02 -13.84 -11.06
CA PRO A 40 8.13 -14.15 -11.96
C PRO A 40 9.10 -12.96 -12.15
N TYR A 41 8.90 -11.86 -11.46
CA TYR A 41 9.60 -10.59 -11.67
C TYR A 41 10.63 -10.29 -10.60
N PRO A 42 11.75 -9.62 -10.94
CA PRO A 42 12.56 -8.88 -9.97
C PRO A 42 11.78 -7.66 -9.46
N LEU A 43 12.38 -6.88 -8.54
CA LEU A 43 11.69 -5.73 -7.94
C LEU A 43 11.22 -4.74 -9.00
N TYR A 44 9.93 -4.43 -8.95
CA TYR A 44 9.31 -3.34 -9.71
C TYR A 44 8.61 -2.34 -8.76
N ASN A 45 8.36 -1.13 -9.27
CA ASN A 45 7.74 -0.04 -8.52
C ASN A 45 6.21 -0.15 -8.52
N ARG A 46 5.62 -0.68 -7.45
CA ARG A 46 4.15 -0.79 -7.30
C ARG A 46 3.47 0.59 -7.32
N VAL A 47 4.14 1.63 -6.80
CA VAL A 47 3.63 3.02 -6.83
C VAL A 47 3.56 3.59 -8.25
N SER A 48 4.30 3.01 -9.19
CA SER A 48 4.27 3.39 -10.60
C SER A 48 3.22 2.64 -11.42
N LEU A 49 2.60 1.59 -10.87
CA LEU A 49 1.57 0.82 -11.58
C LEU A 49 0.37 1.68 -12.03
N PRO A 50 -0.15 2.63 -11.23
CA PRO A 50 -1.21 3.53 -11.70
C PRO A 50 -0.82 4.33 -12.95
N ARG A 51 0.42 4.82 -13.02
CA ARG A 51 0.91 5.54 -14.22
C ARG A 51 1.06 4.64 -15.44
N PHE A 52 1.40 3.37 -15.23
CA PHE A 52 1.40 2.36 -16.30
C PHE A 52 -0.03 2.05 -16.74
N LEU A 53 -0.96 1.89 -15.81
CA LEU A 53 -2.38 1.71 -16.08
C LEU A 53 -2.95 2.87 -16.91
N GLN A 54 -2.64 4.11 -16.56
CA GLN A 54 -3.01 5.34 -17.27
C GLN A 54 -2.39 5.42 -18.68
N GLY A 55 -1.29 4.70 -18.97
CA GLY A 55 -0.52 4.79 -20.20
C GLY A 55 0.48 5.95 -20.24
N VAL A 56 0.76 6.56 -19.10
CA VAL A 56 1.75 7.65 -18.97
C VAL A 56 3.18 7.14 -19.05
N ILE A 57 3.41 5.91 -18.58
CA ILE A 57 4.71 5.23 -18.68
C ILE A 57 4.54 3.84 -19.29
N GLN A 58 5.62 3.32 -19.85
CA GLN A 58 5.71 1.94 -20.34
C GLN A 58 6.17 0.98 -19.25
N GLU A 59 5.95 -0.33 -19.43
CA GLU A 59 6.30 -1.39 -18.48
C GLU A 59 7.77 -1.33 -18.03
N GLN A 60 8.70 -1.05 -18.95
CA GLN A 60 10.14 -0.96 -18.63
C GLN A 60 10.46 0.10 -17.58
N LYS A 61 9.63 1.15 -17.48
CA LYS A 61 9.77 2.21 -16.47
C LYS A 61 9.20 1.83 -15.10
N VAL A 62 8.46 0.74 -15.02
CA VAL A 62 7.98 0.17 -13.75
C VAL A 62 9.07 -0.66 -13.10
N MET A 63 9.96 -1.29 -13.86
CA MET A 63 11.04 -2.13 -13.35
C MET A 63 12.11 -1.28 -12.64
N ILE A 64 12.50 -1.70 -11.41
CA ILE A 64 13.56 -1.02 -10.61
C ILE A 64 14.86 -1.82 -10.64
N ARG A 65 14.74 -3.14 -10.58
CA ARG A 65 15.88 -4.07 -10.63
C ARG A 65 15.66 -5.09 -11.74
N ASP A 66 16.75 -5.67 -12.21
CA ASP A 66 16.76 -6.83 -13.10
C ASP A 66 17.36 -8.05 -12.41
N PHE A 67 17.38 -9.18 -13.04
CA PHE A 67 17.98 -10.41 -12.49
C PHE A 67 19.50 -10.23 -12.31
N ALA A 68 20.17 -9.58 -13.25
CA ALA A 68 21.62 -9.34 -13.19
C ALA A 68 22.01 -8.52 -11.94
N TRP A 69 21.15 -7.60 -11.48
CA TRP A 69 21.37 -6.84 -10.26
C TRP A 69 21.47 -7.75 -9.01
N HIS A 70 20.65 -8.81 -8.96
CA HIS A 70 20.67 -9.78 -7.87
C HIS A 70 21.91 -10.68 -7.94
N GLU A 71 22.23 -11.18 -9.14
CA GLU A 71 23.41 -12.02 -9.38
C GLU A 71 24.71 -11.31 -9.00
N GLN A 72 24.89 -10.06 -9.44
CA GLN A 72 26.07 -9.24 -9.11
C GLN A 72 26.27 -9.00 -7.60
N ARG A 73 25.21 -9.20 -6.81
CA ARG A 73 25.22 -9.06 -5.33
C ARG A 73 25.18 -10.38 -4.60
N ASN A 74 25.28 -11.50 -5.30
CA ASN A 74 25.13 -12.83 -4.74
C ASN A 74 23.84 -12.96 -3.88
N ILE A 75 22.73 -12.37 -4.36
CA ILE A 75 21.40 -12.53 -3.81
C ILE A 75 20.66 -13.55 -4.70
N GLN A 76 20.32 -14.70 -4.14
CA GLN A 76 19.58 -15.72 -4.86
C GLN A 76 18.10 -15.36 -4.90
N LEU A 77 17.68 -14.66 -5.97
CA LEU A 77 16.26 -14.41 -6.24
C LEU A 77 15.62 -15.68 -6.77
N VAL A 78 14.68 -16.24 -6.02
CA VAL A 78 13.94 -17.46 -6.34
C VAL A 78 12.51 -17.08 -6.66
N THR A 79 12.19 -17.00 -7.95
CA THR A 79 10.88 -16.62 -8.46
C THR A 79 9.94 -17.81 -8.58
N GLU A 80 8.63 -17.54 -8.71
CA GLU A 80 7.56 -18.53 -8.93
C GLU A 80 7.54 -19.63 -7.85
N LYS A 81 7.83 -19.24 -6.61
CA LYS A 81 7.80 -20.11 -5.43
C LYS A 81 6.89 -19.52 -4.36
N LEU A 82 5.76 -20.18 -4.14
CA LEU A 82 4.87 -19.83 -3.05
C LEU A 82 5.35 -20.49 -1.76
N VAL A 83 5.70 -19.66 -0.78
CA VAL A 83 5.96 -20.18 0.58
C VAL A 83 4.64 -20.58 1.21
N THR A 84 4.58 -21.81 1.71
CA THR A 84 3.35 -22.40 2.28
C THR A 84 3.41 -22.54 3.80
N SER A 85 4.61 -22.70 4.38
CA SER A 85 4.77 -22.82 5.83
C SER A 85 6.17 -22.43 6.31
N ILE A 86 6.25 -22.12 7.59
CA ILE A 86 7.48 -21.84 8.33
C ILE A 86 7.53 -22.80 9.52
N ASP A 87 8.64 -23.48 9.69
CA ASP A 87 8.98 -24.25 10.88
C ASP A 87 10.02 -23.45 11.68
N THR A 88 9.59 -22.90 12.82
CA THR A 88 10.45 -22.07 13.68
C THR A 88 11.41 -22.89 14.54
N ASP A 89 11.09 -24.14 14.83
CA ASP A 89 11.92 -25.05 15.65
C ASP A 89 13.07 -25.60 14.80
N GLU A 90 12.74 -26.14 13.61
CA GLU A 90 13.72 -26.62 12.63
C GLU A 90 14.43 -25.46 11.88
N ARG A 91 13.91 -24.23 12.00
CA ARG A 91 14.36 -23.05 11.26
C ARG A 91 14.39 -23.27 9.75
N VAL A 92 13.26 -23.65 9.19
CA VAL A 92 13.09 -23.96 7.76
C VAL A 92 11.84 -23.30 7.20
N VAL A 93 11.98 -22.73 6.00
CA VAL A 93 10.86 -22.27 5.17
C VAL A 93 10.56 -23.31 4.10
N MET A 94 9.29 -23.61 3.86
CA MET A 94 8.85 -24.57 2.85
C MET A 94 8.01 -23.92 1.76
N THR A 95 8.17 -24.36 0.51
CA THR A 95 7.41 -23.91 -0.65
C THR A 95 6.37 -24.94 -1.09
N ASP A 96 5.44 -24.52 -1.93
CA ASP A 96 4.41 -25.33 -2.59
C ASP A 96 4.98 -26.48 -3.43
N GLN A 97 6.25 -26.38 -3.85
CA GLN A 97 6.97 -27.40 -4.61
C GLN A 97 7.83 -28.31 -3.70
N GLY A 98 7.65 -28.23 -2.37
CA GLY A 98 8.35 -29.07 -1.40
C GLY A 98 9.82 -28.68 -1.18
N GLN A 99 10.30 -27.56 -1.69
CA GLN A 99 11.65 -27.08 -1.45
C GLN A 99 11.77 -26.53 -0.03
N ARG A 100 12.91 -26.81 0.60
CA ARG A 100 13.24 -26.44 1.99
C ARG A 100 14.38 -25.44 1.98
N TYR A 101 14.18 -24.30 2.66
CA TYR A 101 15.18 -23.25 2.82
C TYR A 101 15.51 -23.08 4.31
N PRO A 102 16.58 -23.69 4.80
CA PRO A 102 17.01 -23.52 6.18
C PRO A 102 17.60 -22.13 6.40
N TYR A 103 17.31 -21.50 7.55
CA TYR A 103 17.76 -20.16 7.87
C TYR A 103 18.41 -20.03 9.23
N ASP A 104 19.32 -19.07 9.36
CA ASP A 104 19.86 -18.61 10.64
C ASP A 104 19.11 -17.32 11.08
N ALA A 105 18.62 -16.48 10.11
CA ALA A 105 17.60 -15.47 10.36
C ALA A 105 16.62 -15.40 9.18
N LEU A 106 15.36 -15.09 9.49
CA LEU A 106 14.23 -15.06 8.58
C LEU A 106 13.57 -13.67 8.56
N LEU A 107 13.28 -13.15 7.36
CA LEU A 107 12.41 -12.00 7.19
C LEU A 107 11.11 -12.38 6.51
N VAL A 108 9.97 -12.05 7.12
CA VAL A 108 8.64 -12.15 6.51
C VAL A 108 8.26 -10.77 5.97
N ALA A 109 8.24 -10.64 4.62
CA ALA A 109 7.92 -9.41 3.90
C ALA A 109 6.85 -9.66 2.82
N THR A 110 5.87 -10.49 3.14
CA THR A 110 4.86 -11.03 2.22
C THR A 110 3.77 -10.04 1.82
N GLY A 111 3.66 -8.88 2.49
CA GLY A 111 2.62 -7.90 2.22
C GLY A 111 1.21 -8.47 2.37
N GLY A 112 0.33 -8.18 1.41
CA GLY A 112 -1.06 -8.61 1.46
C GLY A 112 -1.65 -8.87 0.07
N TRP A 113 -2.82 -9.50 0.06
CA TRP A 113 -3.65 -9.75 -1.11
C TRP A 113 -4.86 -8.80 -1.14
N ALA A 114 -5.25 -8.38 -2.34
CA ALA A 114 -6.47 -7.62 -2.52
C ALA A 114 -7.72 -8.42 -2.11
N ASN A 115 -8.64 -7.77 -1.43
CA ASN A 115 -9.93 -8.36 -1.09
C ASN A 115 -10.81 -8.47 -2.34
N PRO A 116 -11.30 -9.68 -2.70
CA PRO A 116 -12.15 -9.86 -3.86
C PRO A 116 -13.56 -9.33 -3.61
N LEU A 117 -14.28 -9.03 -4.69
CA LEU A 117 -15.70 -8.72 -4.64
C LEU A 117 -16.50 -10.00 -4.33
N ARG A 118 -17.23 -9.99 -3.22
CA ARG A 118 -18.03 -11.13 -2.74
C ARG A 118 -19.52 -10.77 -2.72
N VAL A 119 -20.13 -10.76 -3.90
CA VAL A 119 -21.58 -10.54 -4.08
C VAL A 119 -22.14 -11.57 -5.06
N PRO A 120 -23.47 -11.81 -5.07
CA PRO A 120 -24.11 -12.66 -6.07
C PRO A 120 -23.68 -12.27 -7.50
N GLY A 121 -23.39 -13.28 -8.32
CA GLY A 121 -22.98 -13.11 -9.70
C GLY A 121 -21.52 -12.67 -9.92
N ALA A 122 -20.73 -12.37 -8.86
CA ALA A 122 -19.31 -12.03 -9.03
C ALA A 122 -18.42 -13.26 -9.24
N ALA A 123 -18.70 -14.35 -8.50
CA ALA A 123 -17.89 -15.57 -8.61
C ALA A 123 -18.03 -16.20 -10.00
N GLY A 124 -16.91 -16.49 -10.65
CA GLY A 124 -16.86 -17.05 -12.01
C GLY A 124 -17.14 -16.05 -13.14
N THR A 125 -17.49 -14.79 -12.82
CA THR A 125 -17.61 -13.73 -13.82
C THR A 125 -16.24 -13.18 -14.13
N GLN A 126 -15.86 -13.19 -15.42
CA GLN A 126 -14.63 -12.59 -15.92
C GLN A 126 -14.69 -11.05 -15.83
N HIS A 127 -13.55 -10.38 -16.01
CA HIS A 127 -13.45 -8.91 -16.07
C HIS A 127 -13.86 -8.18 -14.78
N ILE A 128 -13.72 -8.86 -13.64
CA ILE A 128 -13.73 -8.27 -12.29
C ILE A 128 -12.29 -8.33 -11.78
N TYR A 129 -11.67 -7.19 -11.58
CA TYR A 129 -10.23 -7.06 -11.33
C TYR A 129 -9.92 -6.43 -9.99
N ASN A 130 -8.94 -7.00 -9.31
CA ASN A 130 -8.18 -6.30 -8.28
C ASN A 130 -6.95 -5.63 -8.92
N PHE A 131 -6.27 -4.75 -8.19
CA PHE A 131 -5.12 -4.01 -8.69
C PHE A 131 -4.03 -3.93 -7.63
N VAL A 132 -3.05 -4.84 -7.69
CA VAL A 132 -1.92 -4.91 -6.74
C VAL A 132 -0.62 -5.26 -7.45
N THR A 133 -0.67 -6.13 -8.47
CA THR A 133 0.50 -6.69 -9.14
C THR A 133 0.70 -6.12 -10.54
N LEU A 134 1.88 -6.34 -11.10
CA LEU A 134 2.18 -5.99 -12.49
C LEU A 134 1.28 -6.78 -13.47
N ASP A 135 0.98 -8.04 -13.16
CA ASP A 135 0.09 -8.87 -13.98
C ASP A 135 -1.36 -8.38 -13.93
N ASP A 136 -1.82 -7.89 -12.77
CA ASP A 136 -3.11 -7.22 -12.68
C ASP A 136 -3.16 -6.02 -13.64
N ALA A 137 -2.12 -5.16 -13.60
CA ALA A 137 -2.04 -3.99 -14.48
C ALA A 137 -2.09 -4.39 -15.96
N LYS A 138 -1.31 -5.38 -16.38
CA LYS A 138 -1.29 -5.89 -17.76
C LYS A 138 -2.65 -6.41 -18.20
N THR A 139 -3.29 -7.21 -17.36
CA THR A 139 -4.60 -7.80 -17.65
C THR A 139 -5.69 -6.72 -17.74
N ILE A 140 -5.68 -5.76 -16.83
CA ILE A 140 -6.61 -4.62 -16.86
C ILE A 140 -6.40 -3.78 -18.12
N ILE A 141 -5.14 -3.45 -18.47
CA ILE A 141 -4.81 -2.68 -19.69
C ILE A 141 -5.32 -3.38 -20.94
N ALA A 142 -5.08 -4.69 -21.06
CA ALA A 142 -5.57 -5.46 -22.19
C ALA A 142 -7.10 -5.38 -22.32
N ARG A 143 -7.81 -5.50 -21.18
CA ARG A 143 -9.27 -5.42 -21.17
C ARG A 143 -9.81 -4.04 -21.48
N MET A 144 -9.15 -2.97 -21.02
CA MET A 144 -9.57 -1.59 -21.33
C MET A 144 -9.63 -1.31 -22.84
N LEU A 145 -8.77 -1.95 -23.65
CA LEU A 145 -8.77 -1.78 -25.11
C LEU A 145 -10.05 -2.31 -25.79
N GLU A 146 -10.77 -3.18 -25.12
CA GLU A 146 -12.00 -3.84 -25.61
C GLU A 146 -13.26 -3.35 -24.89
N SER A 147 -13.10 -2.46 -23.88
CA SER A 147 -14.18 -1.96 -23.03
C SER A 147 -14.56 -0.53 -23.39
N ARG A 148 -15.83 -0.20 -23.21
CA ARG A 148 -16.34 1.15 -23.32
C ARG A 148 -16.70 1.72 -21.95
N THR A 149 -17.25 0.90 -21.07
CA THR A 149 -17.73 1.30 -19.76
C THR A 149 -16.93 0.59 -18.66
N ALA A 150 -16.60 1.30 -17.57
CA ALA A 150 -15.90 0.75 -16.43
C ALA A 150 -16.48 1.24 -15.10
N LEU A 151 -16.54 0.35 -14.13
CA LEU A 151 -16.92 0.66 -12.77
C LEU A 151 -15.71 0.49 -11.84
N ALA A 152 -15.32 1.55 -11.15
CA ALA A 152 -14.39 1.47 -10.01
C ALA A 152 -15.20 1.40 -8.71
N PHE A 153 -14.99 0.35 -7.91
CA PHE A 153 -15.74 0.12 -6.67
C PHE A 153 -14.85 0.15 -5.43
N GLY A 154 -15.16 1.05 -4.50
CA GLY A 154 -14.52 1.21 -3.21
C GLY A 154 -14.16 2.65 -2.87
N GLY A 155 -13.71 2.86 -1.63
CA GLY A 155 -13.29 4.16 -1.10
C GLY A 155 -11.81 4.19 -0.67
N SER A 156 -10.98 3.31 -1.21
CA SER A 156 -9.55 3.21 -0.93
C SER A 156 -8.69 3.88 -2.00
N PHE A 157 -7.37 3.95 -1.77
CA PHE A 157 -6.40 4.40 -2.79
C PHE A 157 -6.48 3.55 -4.07
N ILE A 158 -6.58 2.23 -3.96
CA ILE A 158 -6.67 1.34 -5.11
C ILE A 158 -7.91 1.64 -5.98
N SER A 159 -9.06 1.92 -5.35
CA SER A 159 -10.27 2.22 -6.11
C SER A 159 -10.17 3.52 -6.91
N TYR A 160 -9.52 4.53 -6.35
CA TYR A 160 -9.30 5.78 -7.08
C TYR A 160 -8.25 5.59 -8.20
N GLU A 161 -7.18 4.83 -7.97
CA GLU A 161 -6.16 4.54 -8.98
C GLU A 161 -6.74 3.80 -10.20
N LEU A 162 -7.67 2.87 -9.95
CA LEU A 162 -8.45 2.22 -10.99
C LEU A 162 -9.35 3.23 -11.73
N CYS A 163 -10.08 4.05 -10.97
CA CYS A 163 -10.96 5.08 -11.52
C CYS A 163 -10.19 6.06 -12.41
N ASP A 164 -9.08 6.59 -11.93
CA ASP A 164 -8.19 7.47 -12.66
C ASP A 164 -7.63 6.79 -13.94
N GLY A 165 -7.18 5.54 -13.80
CA GLY A 165 -6.70 4.73 -14.93
C GLY A 165 -7.76 4.56 -16.01
N PHE A 166 -9.01 4.24 -15.65
CA PHE A 166 -10.12 4.09 -16.59
C PHE A 166 -10.46 5.43 -17.29
N ALA A 167 -10.60 6.49 -16.53
CA ALA A 167 -10.90 7.82 -17.06
C ALA A 167 -9.80 8.34 -18.01
N MET A 168 -8.52 8.17 -17.65
CA MET A 168 -7.39 8.56 -18.50
C MET A 168 -7.33 7.76 -19.81
N ARG A 169 -7.81 6.53 -19.81
CA ARG A 169 -7.97 5.68 -21.00
C ARG A 169 -9.29 5.93 -21.74
N LYS A 170 -10.09 6.93 -21.33
CA LYS A 170 -11.32 7.37 -22.00
C LYS A 170 -12.47 6.36 -21.95
N LEU A 171 -12.53 5.53 -20.92
CA LEU A 171 -13.71 4.75 -20.65
C LEU A 171 -14.78 5.62 -19.98
N ASP A 172 -16.06 5.36 -20.28
CA ASP A 172 -17.18 5.92 -19.53
C ASP A 172 -17.13 5.34 -18.12
N THR A 173 -16.67 6.15 -17.15
CA THR A 173 -16.26 5.66 -15.84
C THR A 173 -17.21 6.07 -14.73
N VAL A 174 -17.67 5.10 -13.96
CA VAL A 174 -18.42 5.30 -12.71
C VAL A 174 -17.51 4.95 -11.53
N TRP A 175 -17.46 5.81 -10.53
CA TRP A 175 -16.80 5.53 -9.26
C TRP A 175 -17.83 5.40 -8.15
N LEU A 176 -18.07 4.16 -7.71
CA LEU A 176 -19.06 3.81 -6.70
C LEU A 176 -18.39 3.55 -5.35
N MET A 177 -18.86 4.18 -4.29
CA MET A 177 -18.34 3.96 -2.95
C MET A 177 -19.41 3.96 -1.86
N ARG A 178 -19.20 3.10 -0.86
CA ARG A 178 -20.08 2.97 0.31
C ARG A 178 -20.09 4.20 1.21
N GLY A 179 -18.94 4.87 1.30
CA GLY A 179 -18.77 6.04 2.16
C GLY A 179 -19.47 7.29 1.60
N PRO A 180 -19.66 8.32 2.42
CA PRO A 180 -20.21 9.60 1.98
C PRO A 180 -19.21 10.39 1.10
N TYR A 181 -17.95 10.05 1.13
CA TYR A 181 -16.85 10.57 0.32
C TYR A 181 -15.67 9.60 0.34
N TRP A 182 -14.71 9.79 -0.58
CA TRP A 182 -13.48 9.04 -0.65
C TRP A 182 -12.63 9.24 0.61
N LEU A 183 -11.88 8.23 1.04
CA LEU A 183 -11.06 8.23 2.27
C LEU A 183 -11.80 8.82 3.49
N ARG A 184 -13.06 8.42 3.70
CA ARG A 184 -13.93 8.91 4.78
C ARG A 184 -13.32 8.87 6.19
N ASN A 185 -12.29 8.05 6.40
CA ASN A 185 -11.57 7.96 7.66
C ASN A 185 -10.44 9.00 7.80
N SER A 186 -10.16 9.77 6.75
CA SER A 186 -9.07 10.76 6.73
C SER A 186 -9.52 12.14 6.24
N LEU A 187 -10.45 12.19 5.29
CA LEU A 187 -11.07 13.42 4.81
C LEU A 187 -12.30 13.78 5.66
N ASP A 188 -12.75 15.00 5.49
CA ASP A 188 -14.09 15.48 5.81
C ASP A 188 -14.90 15.73 4.53
N SER A 189 -16.10 16.31 4.66
CA SER A 189 -16.97 16.65 3.51
C SER A 189 -16.29 17.59 2.53
N ASP A 190 -15.54 18.58 3.02
CA ASP A 190 -14.87 19.57 2.18
C ASP A 190 -13.76 18.95 1.35
N GLY A 191 -12.92 18.11 1.98
CA GLY A 191 -11.89 17.36 1.28
C GLY A 191 -12.48 16.34 0.29
N GLY A 192 -13.60 15.73 0.65
CA GLY A 192 -14.36 14.83 -0.23
C GLY A 192 -14.86 15.55 -1.47
N GLU A 193 -15.46 16.73 -1.31
CA GLU A 193 -15.96 17.55 -2.43
C GLU A 193 -14.83 17.99 -3.38
N VAL A 194 -13.65 18.33 -2.84
CA VAL A 194 -12.47 18.64 -3.68
C VAL A 194 -12.11 17.45 -4.57
N VAL A 195 -12.10 16.23 -4.03
CA VAL A 195 -11.80 15.02 -4.82
C VAL A 195 -12.88 14.77 -5.87
N ASP A 196 -14.15 14.91 -5.52
CA ASP A 196 -15.27 14.74 -6.45
C ASP A 196 -15.19 15.74 -7.62
N ASN A 197 -14.87 16.99 -7.32
CA ASN A 197 -14.74 18.03 -8.35
C ASN A 197 -13.57 17.73 -9.29
N ILE A 198 -12.47 17.18 -8.78
CA ILE A 198 -11.35 16.71 -9.61
C ILE A 198 -11.81 15.55 -10.50
N ALA A 199 -12.42 14.51 -9.95
CA ALA A 199 -12.87 13.34 -10.71
C ALA A 199 -13.88 13.73 -11.82
N LYS A 200 -14.84 14.60 -11.52
CA LYS A 200 -15.84 15.11 -12.49
C LYS A 200 -15.21 15.84 -13.67
N LYS A 201 -14.10 16.57 -13.50
CA LYS A 201 -13.37 17.22 -14.61
C LYS A 201 -12.85 16.22 -15.63
N PHE A 202 -12.59 14.98 -15.20
CA PHE A 202 -12.16 13.88 -16.06
C PHE A 202 -13.32 13.02 -16.59
N GLY A 203 -14.57 13.48 -16.40
CA GLY A 203 -15.77 12.80 -16.90
C GLY A 203 -16.23 11.62 -16.05
N VAL A 204 -15.75 11.51 -14.81
CA VAL A 204 -16.15 10.44 -13.90
C VAL A 204 -17.49 10.76 -13.25
N GLU A 205 -18.43 9.82 -13.30
CA GLU A 205 -19.62 9.84 -12.47
C GLU A 205 -19.29 9.29 -11.08
N VAL A 206 -19.46 10.09 -10.02
CA VAL A 206 -19.17 9.68 -8.63
C VAL A 206 -20.47 9.40 -7.90
N ILE A 207 -20.61 8.19 -7.36
CA ILE A 207 -21.77 7.72 -6.59
C ILE A 207 -21.36 7.37 -5.17
N HIS A 208 -21.91 8.10 -4.20
CA HIS A 208 -21.66 7.91 -2.78
C HIS A 208 -22.79 7.17 -2.06
N GLY A 209 -22.41 6.53 -0.94
CA GLY A 209 -23.35 5.95 0.01
C GLY A 209 -24.13 4.78 -0.56
N ASP A 210 -23.58 4.07 -1.55
CA ASP A 210 -24.22 2.92 -2.18
C ASP A 210 -23.20 1.79 -2.38
N GLU A 211 -23.68 0.58 -2.57
CA GLU A 211 -22.87 -0.64 -2.67
C GLU A 211 -23.37 -1.53 -3.79
N ILE A 212 -22.49 -2.34 -4.37
CA ILE A 212 -22.89 -3.42 -5.26
C ILE A 212 -23.69 -4.47 -4.46
N GLU A 213 -24.92 -4.74 -4.88
CA GLU A 213 -25.76 -5.82 -4.39
C GLU A 213 -25.50 -7.11 -5.17
N ALA A 214 -25.39 -7.00 -6.49
CA ALA A 214 -25.13 -8.12 -7.39
C ALA A 214 -24.45 -7.66 -8.67
N VAL A 215 -23.65 -8.56 -9.25
CA VAL A 215 -23.18 -8.45 -10.64
C VAL A 215 -24.10 -9.26 -11.52
N ILE A 216 -24.58 -8.70 -12.62
CA ILE A 216 -25.43 -9.38 -13.58
C ILE A 216 -24.62 -9.68 -14.82
N PRO A 217 -24.10 -10.91 -14.98
CA PRO A 217 -23.32 -11.28 -16.13
C PRO A 217 -24.19 -11.60 -17.34
N LYS A 218 -23.62 -11.35 -18.53
CA LYS A 218 -24.13 -11.86 -19.80
C LYS A 218 -22.97 -12.56 -20.50
N ASN A 219 -23.16 -13.83 -20.86
CA ASN A 219 -22.12 -14.66 -21.47
C ASN A 219 -20.80 -14.73 -20.64
N GLY A 220 -20.92 -14.77 -19.30
CA GLY A 220 -19.75 -14.89 -18.40
C GLY A 220 -18.96 -13.62 -18.15
N VAL A 221 -19.37 -12.46 -18.69
CA VAL A 221 -18.77 -11.14 -18.46
C VAL A 221 -19.78 -10.20 -17.82
N PRO A 222 -19.35 -9.15 -17.07
CA PRO A 222 -20.28 -8.18 -16.51
C PRO A 222 -21.09 -7.51 -17.63
N SER A 223 -22.36 -7.29 -17.42
CA SER A 223 -23.20 -6.45 -18.29
C SER A 223 -23.64 -5.21 -17.53
N TYR A 224 -24.09 -5.39 -16.30
CA TYR A 224 -24.34 -4.32 -15.37
C TYR A 224 -24.22 -4.81 -13.93
N VAL A 225 -24.09 -3.88 -13.00
CA VAL A 225 -24.23 -4.14 -11.57
C VAL A 225 -25.55 -3.57 -11.06
N LYS A 226 -26.20 -4.30 -10.13
CA LYS A 226 -27.30 -3.79 -9.34
C LYS A 226 -26.79 -3.33 -8.00
N THR A 227 -27.18 -2.13 -7.58
CA THR A 227 -26.79 -1.59 -6.28
C THR A 227 -27.85 -1.79 -5.23
N LYS A 228 -27.50 -1.71 -3.95
CA LYS A 228 -28.44 -1.82 -2.82
C LYS A 228 -29.54 -0.76 -2.83
N LYS A 229 -29.29 0.39 -3.48
CA LYS A 229 -30.29 1.45 -3.67
C LYS A 229 -31.09 1.31 -4.96
N GLY A 230 -30.97 0.17 -5.64
CA GLY A 230 -31.76 -0.18 -6.83
C GLY A 230 -31.27 0.47 -8.12
N ARG A 231 -30.06 1.02 -8.18
CA ARG A 231 -29.48 1.52 -9.44
C ARG A 231 -28.97 0.36 -10.27
N GLU A 232 -29.03 0.51 -11.58
CA GLU A 232 -28.40 -0.38 -12.55
C GLU A 232 -27.28 0.42 -13.25
N ILE A 233 -26.04 -0.04 -13.11
CA ILE A 233 -24.84 0.61 -13.66
C ILE A 233 -24.24 -0.32 -14.70
N GLN A 234 -24.20 0.10 -15.96
CA GLN A 234 -23.54 -0.66 -17.03
C GLN A 234 -22.03 -0.70 -16.80
N ALA A 235 -21.43 -1.88 -16.98
CA ALA A 235 -19.98 -2.05 -16.85
C ALA A 235 -19.50 -3.22 -17.70
N ASP A 236 -18.61 -2.97 -18.63
CA ASP A 236 -17.88 -4.01 -19.39
C ASP A 236 -16.77 -4.63 -18.52
N MET A 237 -16.32 -3.88 -17.52
CA MET A 237 -15.32 -4.30 -16.55
C MET A 237 -15.53 -3.62 -15.20
N ILE A 238 -15.10 -4.30 -14.13
CA ILE A 238 -15.22 -3.82 -12.76
C ILE A 238 -13.83 -3.85 -12.11
N GLY A 239 -13.37 -2.71 -11.62
CA GLY A 239 -12.18 -2.59 -10.79
C GLY A 239 -12.55 -2.52 -9.32
N VAL A 240 -11.92 -3.35 -8.49
CA VAL A 240 -12.30 -3.56 -7.08
C VAL A 240 -11.19 -3.08 -6.15
N GLY A 241 -11.47 -2.05 -5.34
CA GLY A 241 -10.58 -1.49 -4.33
C GLY A 241 -11.16 -1.60 -2.92
N LEU A 242 -11.34 -2.82 -2.41
CA LEU A 242 -11.91 -3.12 -1.09
C LEU A 242 -10.87 -3.34 0.02
N GLY A 243 -9.65 -2.79 -0.16
CA GLY A 243 -8.54 -2.97 0.75
C GLY A 243 -7.81 -4.30 0.55
N ILE A 244 -6.88 -4.59 1.45
CA ILE A 244 -6.02 -5.78 1.42
C ILE A 244 -6.20 -6.61 2.69
N SER A 245 -5.98 -7.91 2.59
CA SER A 245 -5.79 -8.83 3.71
C SER A 245 -4.33 -9.23 3.77
N LEU A 246 -3.72 -9.15 4.94
CA LEU A 246 -2.29 -9.45 5.12
C LEU A 246 -2.02 -10.96 5.03
N ASN A 247 -0.87 -11.33 4.50
CA ASN A 247 -0.49 -12.71 4.19
C ASN A 247 0.04 -13.47 5.41
N THR A 248 -0.75 -13.54 6.46
CA THR A 248 -0.39 -14.19 7.73
C THR A 248 -0.59 -15.70 7.77
N LYS A 249 -1.25 -16.29 6.77
CA LYS A 249 -1.59 -17.73 6.76
C LYS A 249 -0.38 -18.67 6.84
N ILE A 250 0.77 -18.23 6.31
CA ILE A 250 2.02 -19.02 6.35
C ILE A 250 2.56 -19.19 7.76
N LEU A 251 2.04 -18.43 8.73
CA LEU A 251 2.43 -18.46 10.13
C LEU A 251 1.57 -19.41 10.97
N ASN A 252 0.55 -20.03 10.38
CA ASN A 252 -0.33 -20.95 11.09
C ASN A 252 0.49 -22.11 11.68
N GLY A 253 0.31 -22.36 12.99
CA GLY A 253 1.06 -23.40 13.70
C GLY A 253 2.44 -22.96 14.21
N THR A 254 2.85 -21.71 13.98
CA THR A 254 4.07 -21.14 14.59
C THR A 254 3.72 -20.37 15.87
N PRO A 255 4.69 -20.16 16.78
CA PRO A 255 4.51 -19.32 17.96
C PRO A 255 4.59 -17.81 17.67
N ILE A 256 4.73 -17.40 16.40
CA ILE A 256 4.83 -15.99 16.02
C ILE A 256 3.52 -15.26 16.33
N GLU A 257 3.62 -14.15 17.06
CA GLU A 257 2.46 -13.35 17.46
C GLU A 257 1.90 -12.56 16.28
N VAL A 258 0.58 -12.73 16.04
CA VAL A 258 -0.15 -12.09 14.95
C VAL A 258 -1.44 -11.49 15.48
N HIS A 259 -1.63 -10.17 15.25
CA HIS A 259 -2.91 -9.50 15.43
C HIS A 259 -3.49 -9.10 14.07
N LYS A 260 -3.42 -7.82 13.67
CA LYS A 260 -3.71 -7.40 12.28
C LYS A 260 -2.59 -7.80 11.34
N GLY A 261 -1.34 -7.65 11.79
CA GLY A 261 -0.11 -8.06 11.14
C GLY A 261 0.74 -8.89 12.07
N ILE A 262 2.00 -9.11 11.71
CA ILE A 262 3.02 -9.75 12.55
C ILE A 262 3.50 -8.73 13.57
N VAL A 263 3.30 -8.99 14.85
CA VAL A 263 3.73 -8.08 15.91
C VAL A 263 5.26 -8.06 15.98
N VAL A 264 5.84 -6.87 15.92
CA VAL A 264 7.28 -6.66 15.99
C VAL A 264 7.63 -5.60 17.03
N ASN A 265 8.84 -5.72 17.60
CA ASN A 265 9.43 -4.70 18.44
C ASN A 265 10.01 -3.54 17.59
N GLU A 266 10.64 -2.56 18.22
CA GLU A 266 11.25 -1.41 17.54
C GLU A 266 12.42 -1.79 16.61
N TYR A 267 12.97 -3.00 16.73
CA TYR A 267 14.02 -3.54 15.88
C TYR A 267 13.48 -4.37 14.70
N LEU A 268 12.15 -4.40 14.55
CA LEU A 268 11.39 -5.22 13.59
C LEU A 268 11.54 -6.72 13.78
N GLU A 269 11.98 -7.16 14.97
CA GLU A 269 12.04 -8.56 15.37
C GLU A 269 10.72 -8.99 16.03
N THR A 270 10.28 -10.20 15.73
CA THR A 270 9.08 -10.81 16.32
C THR A 270 9.37 -11.33 17.74
N ASN A 271 8.38 -11.93 18.38
CA ASN A 271 8.57 -12.66 19.62
C ASN A 271 9.41 -13.95 19.47
N VAL A 272 9.75 -14.35 18.23
CA VAL A 272 10.61 -15.52 17.92
C VAL A 272 11.99 -15.03 17.50
N ALA A 273 13.01 -15.33 18.29
CA ALA A 273 14.37 -14.85 18.06
C ALA A 273 14.91 -15.21 16.67
N GLY A 274 15.44 -14.22 15.96
CA GLY A 274 15.96 -14.34 14.61
C GLY A 274 14.88 -14.34 13.51
N VAL A 275 13.61 -14.10 13.87
CA VAL A 275 12.51 -13.92 12.91
C VAL A 275 12.05 -12.48 12.94
N TYR A 276 12.05 -11.84 11.76
CA TYR A 276 11.73 -10.43 11.55
C TYR A 276 10.52 -10.28 10.63
N ALA A 277 9.85 -9.15 10.70
CA ALA A 277 8.83 -8.78 9.71
C ALA A 277 9.01 -7.35 9.22
N ALA A 278 8.71 -7.10 7.94
CA ALA A 278 8.88 -5.78 7.32
C ALA A 278 7.83 -5.48 6.26
N GLY A 279 7.53 -4.20 6.05
CA GLY A 279 6.52 -3.71 5.11
C GLY A 279 5.11 -3.86 5.66
N ASP A 280 4.13 -4.02 4.77
CA ASP A 280 2.70 -3.99 5.11
C ASP A 280 2.30 -5.04 6.14
N ILE A 281 3.00 -6.20 6.13
CA ILE A 281 2.72 -7.33 7.03
C ILE A 281 3.12 -7.07 8.48
N ALA A 282 4.07 -6.14 8.73
CA ALA A 282 4.57 -5.84 10.06
C ALA A 282 3.60 -4.94 10.83
N GLU A 283 3.25 -5.36 12.04
CA GLU A 283 2.51 -4.56 13.02
C GLU A 283 3.50 -4.00 14.02
N PHE A 284 3.93 -2.77 13.77
CA PHE A 284 4.98 -2.08 14.52
C PHE A 284 4.42 -1.02 15.46
N PHE A 285 5.19 -0.67 16.48
CA PHE A 285 4.83 0.42 17.39
C PHE A 285 5.10 1.77 16.73
N ASP A 286 4.03 2.49 16.42
CA ASP A 286 4.10 3.86 15.86
C ASP A 286 4.07 4.89 16.99
N ARG A 287 5.18 5.62 17.14
CA ARG A 287 5.34 6.65 18.17
C ARG A 287 4.42 7.85 17.95
N THR A 288 3.98 8.12 16.73
CA THR A 288 3.08 9.26 16.44
C THR A 288 1.69 9.04 16.99
N VAL A 289 1.25 7.78 17.02
CA VAL A 289 -0.07 7.39 17.54
C VAL A 289 -0.01 6.62 18.86
N ASN A 290 1.20 6.34 19.35
CA ASN A 290 1.47 5.61 20.60
C ASN A 290 0.74 4.28 20.70
N ARG A 291 0.73 3.52 19.59
CA ARG A 291 0.11 2.19 19.50
C ARG A 291 0.73 1.35 18.39
N HIS A 292 0.49 0.05 18.45
CA HIS A 292 0.80 -0.84 17.34
C HIS A 292 -0.17 -0.60 16.16
N GLN A 293 0.38 -0.58 14.95
CA GLN A 293 -0.39 -0.49 13.71
C GLN A 293 0.36 -1.10 12.52
N THR A 294 -0.39 -1.37 11.46
CA THR A 294 0.17 -1.74 10.15
C THR A 294 0.12 -0.52 9.22
N MET A 295 1.11 -0.39 8.33
CA MET A 295 1.18 0.73 7.39
C MET A 295 1.67 0.25 6.01
N GLY A 296 0.76 0.25 5.03
CA GLY A 296 1.03 -0.17 3.66
C GLY A 296 1.48 0.99 2.78
N THR A 297 2.69 1.52 2.98
CA THR A 297 3.28 2.54 2.10
C THR A 297 4.68 2.14 1.65
N TRP A 298 5.07 2.57 0.46
CA TRP A 298 6.37 2.27 -0.14
C TRP A 298 7.54 2.73 0.74
N ASP A 299 7.50 3.99 1.21
CA ASP A 299 8.57 4.57 2.01
C ASP A 299 8.72 3.84 3.34
N ASN A 300 7.60 3.50 4.00
CA ASN A 300 7.59 2.73 5.24
C ASN A 300 8.16 1.32 5.01
N ALA A 301 7.72 0.63 3.96
CA ALA A 301 8.21 -0.71 3.64
C ALA A 301 9.71 -0.73 3.32
N MET A 302 10.21 0.29 2.61
CA MET A 302 11.64 0.46 2.33
C MET A 302 12.45 0.70 3.61
N ALA A 303 11.98 1.58 4.50
CA ALA A 303 12.61 1.86 5.79
C ALA A 303 12.62 0.62 6.69
N HIS A 304 11.49 -0.11 6.76
CA HIS A 304 11.43 -1.40 7.47
C HIS A 304 12.43 -2.41 6.91
N GLY A 305 12.53 -2.55 5.59
CA GLY A 305 13.49 -3.46 4.96
C GLY A 305 14.94 -3.12 5.32
N LYS A 306 15.28 -1.83 5.34
CA LYS A 306 16.61 -1.36 5.74
C LYS A 306 16.93 -1.73 7.20
N ILE A 307 16.03 -1.38 8.12
CA ILE A 307 16.21 -1.65 9.57
C ILE A 307 16.26 -3.15 9.85
N ALA A 308 15.34 -3.93 9.29
CA ALA A 308 15.36 -5.37 9.42
C ALA A 308 16.67 -5.99 8.89
N GLY A 309 17.14 -5.54 7.72
CA GLY A 309 18.41 -6.02 7.16
C GLY A 309 19.63 -5.71 8.03
N ILE A 310 19.69 -4.53 8.67
CA ILE A 310 20.75 -4.18 9.63
C ILE A 310 20.68 -5.11 10.84
N ASN A 311 19.49 -5.28 11.42
CA ASN A 311 19.32 -6.03 12.66
C ASN A 311 19.50 -7.55 12.47
N MET A 312 19.07 -8.11 11.35
CA MET A 312 19.36 -9.49 10.95
C MET A 312 20.87 -9.76 10.82
N ALA A 313 21.64 -8.77 10.35
CA ALA A 313 23.10 -8.87 10.26
C ALA A 313 23.80 -8.79 11.63
N GLY A 314 23.08 -8.54 12.71
CA GLY A 314 23.59 -8.40 14.08
C GLY A 314 23.70 -6.95 14.55
N GLY A 315 23.13 -6.00 13.82
CA GLY A 315 22.96 -4.61 14.27
C GLY A 315 21.87 -4.48 15.35
N HIS A 316 21.68 -3.27 15.84
CA HIS A 316 20.68 -2.95 16.85
C HIS A 316 20.13 -1.53 16.63
N GLU A 317 19.51 -1.33 15.45
CA GLU A 317 18.95 -0.03 15.06
C GLU A 317 17.42 -0.03 15.20
N PRO A 318 16.84 0.94 15.94
CA PRO A 318 15.39 1.02 16.07
C PRO A 318 14.76 1.72 14.85
N TYR A 319 13.57 1.30 14.48
CA TYR A 319 12.72 2.01 13.55
C TYR A 319 12.09 3.25 14.22
N VAL A 320 12.33 4.44 13.64
CA VAL A 320 11.90 5.74 14.20
C VAL A 320 11.27 6.67 13.15
N ASP A 321 11.05 6.21 11.93
CA ASP A 321 10.51 7.06 10.88
C ASP A 321 9.00 7.29 11.01
N VAL A 322 8.53 8.36 10.37
CA VAL A 322 7.12 8.69 10.26
C VAL A 322 6.62 8.21 8.91
N PRO A 323 5.60 7.34 8.87
CA PRO A 323 5.04 6.87 7.63
C PRO A 323 4.53 8.02 6.76
N THR A 324 4.90 8.00 5.48
CA THR A 324 4.41 8.97 4.50
C THR A 324 3.87 8.25 3.28
N TYR A 325 2.85 8.85 2.65
CA TYR A 325 2.29 8.40 1.39
C TYR A 325 2.17 9.59 0.45
N THR A 326 2.52 9.41 -0.81
CA THR A 326 2.31 10.41 -1.85
C THR A 326 1.96 9.71 -3.15
N SER A 327 0.87 10.13 -3.78
CA SER A 327 0.43 9.60 -5.08
C SER A 327 -0.12 10.73 -5.96
N PRO A 328 -0.04 10.62 -7.28
CA PRO A 328 -0.90 11.40 -8.17
C PRO A 328 -2.37 11.13 -7.85
N LEU A 329 -3.22 12.12 -8.03
CA LEU A 329 -4.67 12.06 -7.96
C LEU A 329 -5.18 12.82 -9.19
N PHE A 330 -5.45 12.13 -10.28
CA PHE A 330 -5.70 12.73 -11.59
C PHE A 330 -4.56 13.70 -11.98
N ASP A 331 -4.86 14.99 -12.09
CA ASP A 331 -3.90 16.04 -12.44
C ASP A 331 -3.29 16.80 -11.24
N VAL A 332 -3.59 16.37 -10.02
CA VAL A 332 -3.01 16.90 -8.77
C VAL A 332 -2.25 15.81 -7.99
N ASN A 333 -1.78 16.14 -6.78
CA ASN A 333 -1.16 15.15 -5.89
C ASN A 333 -1.94 15.06 -4.58
N ILE A 334 -1.89 13.88 -3.96
CA ILE A 334 -2.25 13.69 -2.57
C ILE A 334 -1.01 13.30 -1.77
N ALA A 335 -0.90 13.81 -0.56
CA ALA A 335 0.10 13.38 0.41
C ALA A 335 -0.56 13.15 1.78
N VAL A 336 -0.19 12.05 2.42
CA VAL A 336 -0.56 11.73 3.80
C VAL A 336 0.73 11.54 4.58
N ILE A 337 0.85 12.18 5.74
CA ILE A 337 2.01 12.16 6.62
C ILE A 337 1.54 11.73 8.01
N GLY A 338 2.15 10.73 8.61
CA GLY A 338 1.78 10.23 9.93
C GLY A 338 0.35 9.73 10.00
N SER A 339 -0.33 9.97 11.12
CA SER A 339 -1.69 9.51 11.38
C SER A 339 -2.74 10.50 10.93
N ALA A 340 -3.50 10.17 9.90
CA ALA A 340 -4.61 10.98 9.36
C ALA A 340 -5.97 10.27 9.55
N GLU A 341 -6.31 9.91 10.78
CA GLU A 341 -7.52 9.15 11.14
C GLU A 341 -8.60 10.08 11.72
N SER A 342 -9.57 10.51 10.91
CA SER A 342 -10.68 11.40 11.34
C SER A 342 -11.65 10.76 12.34
N ASN A 343 -11.75 9.44 12.33
CA ASN A 343 -12.63 8.68 13.22
C ASN A 343 -12.01 8.37 14.58
N ASN A 344 -10.78 8.84 14.84
CA ASN A 344 -10.17 8.73 16.15
C ASN A 344 -10.61 9.93 17.02
N PRO A 345 -11.40 9.70 18.10
CA PRO A 345 -11.95 10.78 18.94
C PRO A 345 -10.87 11.54 19.74
N GLU A 346 -9.66 10.98 19.87
CA GLU A 346 -8.54 11.64 20.53
C GLU A 346 -7.87 12.72 19.66
N LEU A 347 -8.19 12.74 18.35
CA LEU A 347 -7.59 13.67 17.41
C LEU A 347 -8.44 14.93 17.24
N GLN A 348 -7.83 16.08 17.47
CA GLN A 348 -8.36 17.37 17.03
C GLN A 348 -7.90 17.65 15.61
N THR A 349 -8.80 18.16 14.77
CA THR A 349 -8.47 18.44 13.37
C THR A 349 -8.82 19.88 13.00
N ILE A 350 -8.01 20.46 12.11
CA ILE A 350 -8.33 21.69 11.43
C ILE A 350 -8.07 21.48 9.93
N ALA A 351 -8.88 22.09 9.08
CA ALA A 351 -8.77 21.94 7.64
C ALA A 351 -8.96 23.30 6.93
N ARG A 352 -8.42 23.40 5.71
CA ARG A 352 -8.54 24.57 4.86
C ARG A 352 -8.62 24.17 3.39
N ARG A 353 -9.55 24.82 2.67
CA ARG A 353 -9.60 24.84 1.19
C ARG A 353 -9.09 26.20 0.71
N GLU A 354 -8.39 26.21 -0.39
CA GLU A 354 -7.94 27.43 -1.06
C GLU A 354 -7.84 27.19 -2.57
N PRO A 355 -7.96 28.24 -3.39
CA PRO A 355 -7.75 28.11 -4.83
C PRO A 355 -6.37 27.52 -5.13
N GLY A 356 -6.34 26.57 -6.07
CA GLY A 356 -5.15 25.89 -6.55
C GLY A 356 -4.84 26.21 -8.00
N GLU A 357 -3.94 25.44 -8.59
CA GLU A 357 -3.56 25.57 -9.99
C GLU A 357 -4.56 24.88 -10.92
N LYS A 358 -4.64 25.31 -12.19
CA LYS A 358 -5.47 24.72 -13.25
C LYS A 358 -6.97 24.64 -12.90
N GLY A 359 -7.47 25.57 -12.08
CA GLY A 359 -8.85 25.56 -11.64
C GLY A 359 -9.22 24.44 -10.66
N ASN A 360 -8.22 23.79 -10.08
CA ASN A 360 -8.40 22.88 -8.94
C ASN A 360 -8.41 23.66 -7.64
N GLU A 361 -8.75 22.98 -6.56
CA GLU A 361 -8.60 23.49 -5.21
C GLU A 361 -7.49 22.71 -4.48
N ASN A 362 -6.78 23.41 -3.62
CA ASN A 362 -5.91 22.79 -2.64
C ASN A 362 -6.72 22.52 -1.39
N TYR A 363 -6.47 21.39 -0.77
CA TYR A 363 -7.03 21.05 0.54
C TYR A 363 -5.91 20.58 1.46
N ARG A 364 -5.91 21.06 2.68
CA ARG A 364 -4.98 20.64 3.72
C ARG A 364 -5.73 20.37 5.01
N ARG A 365 -5.45 19.23 5.65
CA ARG A 365 -6.00 18.88 6.96
C ARG A 365 -4.87 18.47 7.89
N LEU A 366 -4.88 19.00 9.11
CA LEU A 366 -3.92 18.73 10.15
C LEU A 366 -4.59 17.99 11.30
N PHE A 367 -3.86 17.04 11.87
CA PHE A 367 -4.33 16.18 12.96
C PHE A 367 -3.44 16.35 14.17
N PHE A 368 -4.04 16.66 15.31
CA PHE A 368 -3.35 16.92 16.56
C PHE A 368 -3.80 15.97 17.66
N ARG A 369 -2.85 15.49 18.46
CA ARG A 369 -3.06 14.79 19.72
C ARG A 369 -2.27 15.51 20.81
N ASP A 370 -2.90 15.86 21.94
CA ASP A 370 -2.25 16.59 23.04
C ASP A 370 -1.47 17.84 22.55
N ASN A 371 -2.08 18.61 21.67
CA ASN A 371 -1.48 19.76 20.99
C ASN A 371 -0.27 19.45 20.09
N LYS A 372 0.13 18.19 19.90
CA LYS A 372 1.22 17.80 18.99
C LYS A 372 0.68 17.49 17.61
N LEU A 373 1.36 17.94 16.57
CA LEU A 373 1.04 17.57 15.20
C LEU A 373 1.43 16.09 14.98
N VAL A 374 0.45 15.22 14.72
CA VAL A 374 0.65 13.78 14.54
C VAL A 374 0.31 13.31 13.13
N GLY A 375 -0.37 14.12 12.34
CA GLY A 375 -0.72 13.76 10.97
C GLY A 375 -1.08 14.97 10.11
N VAL A 376 -0.91 14.78 8.79
CA VAL A 376 -1.27 15.77 7.77
C VAL A 376 -1.82 15.06 6.55
N LEU A 377 -2.89 15.60 5.97
CA LEU A 377 -3.37 15.23 4.65
C LEU A 377 -3.38 16.46 3.76
N MET A 378 -2.84 16.34 2.54
CA MET A 378 -2.75 17.41 1.55
C MET A 378 -3.28 16.91 0.22
N ILE A 379 -4.10 17.70 -0.47
CA ILE A 379 -4.52 17.51 -1.88
C ILE A 379 -4.14 18.77 -2.63
N GLY A 380 -3.54 18.61 -3.82
CA GLY A 380 -3.10 19.70 -4.68
C GLY A 380 -1.63 20.06 -4.48
N SER A 381 -1.34 21.27 -4.02
CA SER A 381 0.04 21.76 -3.92
C SER A 381 0.85 21.01 -2.87
N PRO A 382 2.06 20.49 -3.21
CA PRO A 382 2.96 19.83 -2.26
C PRO A 382 3.79 20.81 -1.42
N LYS A 383 3.58 22.13 -1.56
CA LYS A 383 4.35 23.16 -0.86
C LYS A 383 4.28 22.98 0.66
N GLY A 384 5.42 23.10 1.32
CA GLY A 384 5.54 22.91 2.78
C GLY A 384 5.60 21.45 3.25
N ARG A 385 5.45 20.44 2.37
CA ARG A 385 5.42 19.01 2.74
C ARG A 385 6.63 18.61 3.59
N LYS A 386 7.86 18.93 3.16
CA LYS A 386 9.08 18.54 3.89
C LYS A 386 9.06 19.05 5.33
N LYS A 387 8.73 20.33 5.51
CA LYS A 387 8.63 20.94 6.84
C LYS A 387 7.54 20.28 7.69
N LEU A 388 6.40 19.93 7.08
CA LEU A 388 5.32 19.21 7.78
C LEU A 388 5.76 17.80 8.23
N VAL A 389 6.53 17.08 7.44
CA VAL A 389 7.14 15.79 7.84
C VAL A 389 8.04 15.98 9.06
N ASP A 390 8.90 17.00 9.06
CA ASP A 390 9.80 17.29 10.19
C ASP A 390 9.01 17.67 11.45
N LEU A 391 7.92 18.45 11.32
CA LEU A 391 7.07 18.83 12.45
C LEU A 391 6.35 17.61 13.07
N VAL A 392 5.86 16.69 12.26
CA VAL A 392 5.25 15.42 12.73
C VAL A 392 6.31 14.53 13.38
N LYS A 393 7.48 14.35 12.74
CA LYS A 393 8.58 13.54 13.27
C LYS A 393 9.07 14.03 14.63
N ASN A 394 9.16 15.34 14.80
CA ASN A 394 9.61 15.96 16.04
C ASN A 394 8.47 16.14 17.07
N GLN A 395 7.25 15.70 16.76
CA GLN A 395 6.06 15.87 17.63
C GLN A 395 5.92 17.31 18.14
N GLN A 396 6.08 18.29 17.23
CA GLN A 396 6.04 19.71 17.55
C GLN A 396 4.71 20.07 18.20
N VAL A 397 4.77 20.82 19.33
CA VAL A 397 3.59 21.29 20.08
C VAL A 397 3.08 22.59 19.46
N PHE A 398 1.76 22.69 19.31
CA PHE A 398 1.02 23.85 18.84
C PHE A 398 -0.17 24.10 19.79
N ALA A 399 0.09 24.86 20.83
CA ALA A 399 -0.84 25.03 21.95
C ALA A 399 -2.01 25.96 21.60
N THR A 400 -1.80 26.93 20.70
CA THR A 400 -2.80 27.95 20.39
C THR A 400 -3.44 27.72 18.99
N PRO A 401 -4.69 28.15 18.80
CA PRO A 401 -5.34 28.14 17.47
C PRO A 401 -4.53 28.91 16.42
N ALA A 402 -3.91 30.04 16.76
CA ALA A 402 -3.13 30.84 15.85
C ALA A 402 -1.88 30.11 15.34
N GLU A 403 -1.18 29.36 16.19
CA GLU A 403 -0.04 28.53 15.80
C GLU A 403 -0.47 27.42 14.82
N ARG A 404 -1.61 26.78 15.07
CA ARG A 404 -2.16 25.73 14.19
C ARG A 404 -2.59 26.28 12.84
N GLU A 405 -3.24 27.45 12.83
CA GLU A 405 -3.64 28.13 11.59
C GLU A 405 -2.43 28.52 10.73
N ALA A 406 -1.34 28.99 11.36
CA ALA A 406 -0.09 29.31 10.67
C ALA A 406 0.50 28.13 9.91
N ILE A 407 0.31 26.89 10.40
CA ILE A 407 0.81 25.68 9.73
C ILE A 407 -0.05 25.32 8.51
N LEU A 408 -1.35 25.60 8.52
CA LEU A 408 -2.23 25.38 7.37
C LEU A 408 -1.75 26.15 6.14
N THR A 409 -1.09 27.27 6.32
CA THR A 409 -0.61 28.17 5.26
C THR A 409 0.86 27.99 4.92
N LEU A 410 1.57 27.03 5.50
CA LEU A 410 2.98 26.73 5.22
C LEU A 410 3.21 26.48 3.72
N ARG A 411 4.16 27.24 3.16
CA ARG A 411 4.60 27.17 1.75
C ARG A 411 5.99 26.57 1.61
#